data_d7334146822d4f991e77c1d37031ba05
#
_entry.id   d7334146822d4f991e77c1d37031ba05
#
_cell.length_a   1.000
_cell.length_b   1.000
_cell.length_c   1.000
_cell.angle_alpha   90.00
_cell.angle_beta   90.00
_cell.angle_gamma   90.00
#
_symmetry.space_group_name_H-M   'P 1'
#
loop_
_entity.id
_entity.type
_entity.pdbx_description
1 polymer ?
#
loop_
_entity_poly.entity_id
_entity_poly.type
_entity_poly.pdbx_seq_one_letter_code
_entity_poly.pdbx_strand_id
1 'polypeptide(L)'
;MKKLVILCSIAIIVMASKCNPDEPNVVTLPTNLQVSFYVNELNVDVQASAENANFYSFFFYEGTDSTFVESQDGLASFTFSETGAYIVKTRAHATYYDYIERTDTVEITDPGFTGGIPTTGYSTPMSYAGMTLVWNDEFDGFDLSSDWVQETGNGSWGWGNNELEYYRAENTTVSDGYLQITAKQEAFGGFNYTSSRIKTQGIKSFKYGRVDIRAALPYSQGLWPALWMLGDDIGTASWPGCGEIDIMELIGGSGYNDRTIYGTLHWLDNGTHASAGNNSTIPSGTLYAEEFHVFSLIWDQGSIKFLRDDVQYHEINITGAEFTEFHQNFFFIFNVAVGGNWPGSPDNTTIFPQTMAVDYVRVFQ
;
A
#
# COMPACT_ATOMS: atom_id res chain seq x y z
N MET A 1 5.29 -8.35 -15.01
CA MET A 1 5.04 -8.14 -16.46
C MET A 1 5.45 -6.73 -16.82
N LYS A 2 6.35 -6.55 -17.79
CA LYS A 2 6.81 -5.21 -18.20
C LYS A 2 5.63 -4.45 -18.83
N LYS A 3 5.28 -3.28 -18.29
CA LYS A 3 4.24 -2.41 -18.88
C LYS A 3 4.89 -1.48 -19.90
N LEU A 4 4.31 -1.40 -21.09
CA LEU A 4 4.71 -0.44 -22.13
C LEU A 4 3.94 0.86 -21.90
N VAL A 5 4.66 1.95 -21.60
CA VAL A 5 4.09 3.30 -21.48
C VAL A 5 4.32 4.02 -22.81
N ILE A 6 3.24 4.38 -23.51
CA ILE A 6 3.31 5.16 -24.75
C ILE A 6 2.86 6.59 -24.42
N LEU A 7 3.80 7.52 -24.46
CA LEU A 7 3.51 8.96 -24.35
C LEU A 7 3.54 9.65 -25.72
N CYS A 8 2.55 10.50 -26.00
CA CYS A 8 2.56 11.38 -27.17
C CYS A 8 3.40 12.63 -26.88
N SER A 9 4.51 12.79 -27.60
CA SER A 9 5.47 13.89 -27.39
C SER A 9 5.51 14.84 -28.57
N ILE A 10 5.79 16.11 -28.28
CA ILE A 10 6.00 17.16 -29.27
C ILE A 10 7.49 17.19 -29.64
N ALA A 11 7.82 16.89 -30.89
CA ALA A 11 9.19 16.96 -31.39
C ALA A 11 9.59 18.42 -31.75
N ILE A 12 10.66 18.89 -31.13
CA ILE A 12 11.31 20.15 -31.52
C ILE A 12 12.60 19.82 -32.30
N ILE A 13 12.66 20.21 -33.55
CA ILE A 13 13.84 20.01 -34.40
C ILE A 13 14.74 21.22 -34.27
N VAL A 14 15.95 21.04 -33.76
CA VAL A 14 17.00 22.05 -33.75
C VAL A 14 18.07 21.64 -34.77
N MET A 15 18.25 22.44 -35.80
CA MET A 15 19.32 22.23 -36.79
C MET A 15 20.56 23.03 -36.39
N ALA A 16 21.69 22.35 -36.29
CA ALA A 16 23.00 22.98 -36.18
C ALA A 16 23.87 22.53 -37.38
N SER A 17 24.14 23.46 -38.33
CA SER A 17 25.09 23.20 -39.41
C SER A 17 26.34 24.03 -39.24
N LYS A 18 27.53 23.43 -39.46
CA LYS A 18 28.79 24.16 -39.66
C LYS A 18 29.20 24.11 -41.14
N CYS A 19 29.47 25.26 -41.75
CA CYS A 19 30.06 25.36 -43.07
C CYS A 19 31.57 25.16 -43.00
N ASN A 20 32.10 24.23 -43.80
CA ASN A 20 33.52 24.07 -44.10
C ASN A 20 33.72 24.40 -45.60
N PRO A 21 34.75 25.21 -46.01
CA PRO A 21 34.82 25.79 -47.38
C PRO A 21 35.34 24.83 -48.50
N ASP A 22 35.78 23.61 -48.17
CA ASP A 22 36.28 22.66 -49.17
C ASP A 22 35.37 21.43 -49.32
N GLU A 23 34.50 21.47 -50.33
CA GLU A 23 33.47 20.52 -50.77
C GLU A 23 32.37 20.22 -49.73
N PRO A 24 31.10 20.39 -50.06
CA PRO A 24 30.05 20.08 -49.15
C PRO A 24 29.91 18.56 -49.00
N ASN A 25 30.52 17.99 -47.97
CA ASN A 25 30.05 16.71 -47.48
C ASN A 25 28.60 16.92 -46.97
N VAL A 26 27.64 16.58 -47.81
CA VAL A 26 26.22 16.68 -47.47
C VAL A 26 25.96 15.59 -46.45
N VAL A 27 26.00 15.96 -45.17
CA VAL A 27 25.59 15.05 -44.10
C VAL A 27 24.08 14.90 -44.15
N THR A 28 23.62 13.69 -44.39
CA THR A 28 22.17 13.36 -44.28
C THR A 28 21.81 13.28 -42.82
N LEU A 29 20.99 14.19 -42.33
CA LEU A 29 20.49 14.18 -40.97
C LEU A 29 19.61 12.91 -40.73
N PRO A 30 19.61 12.35 -39.53
CA PRO A 30 18.64 11.34 -39.16
C PRO A 30 17.21 11.82 -39.31
N THR A 31 16.29 10.89 -39.59
CA THR A 31 14.85 11.16 -39.67
C THR A 31 14.05 10.10 -38.90
N ASN A 32 12.78 10.38 -38.62
CA ASN A 32 11.86 9.44 -38.00
C ASN A 32 12.32 8.91 -36.62
N LEU A 33 12.89 9.78 -35.76
CA LEU A 33 13.30 9.39 -34.42
C LEU A 33 12.09 8.90 -33.60
N GLN A 34 12.08 7.59 -33.33
CA GLN A 34 11.15 6.93 -32.42
C GLN A 34 11.87 6.64 -31.11
N VAL A 35 11.20 6.88 -29.99
CA VAL A 35 11.72 6.56 -28.64
C VAL A 35 10.61 5.88 -27.87
N SER A 36 10.94 4.77 -27.23
CA SER A 36 10.06 4.06 -26.30
C SER A 36 10.76 3.84 -24.96
N PHE A 37 9.97 3.84 -23.91
CA PHE A 37 10.43 3.69 -22.53
C PHE A 37 9.78 2.49 -21.89
N TYR A 38 10.57 1.69 -21.17
CA TYR A 38 10.11 0.59 -20.32
C TYR A 38 10.54 0.91 -18.89
N VAL A 39 9.56 1.21 -18.05
CA VAL A 39 9.81 1.51 -16.64
C VAL A 39 9.66 0.24 -15.83
N ASN A 40 10.64 -0.06 -15.00
CA ASN A 40 10.63 -1.16 -14.04
C ASN A 40 11.28 -0.68 -12.75
N GLU A 41 10.47 -0.45 -11.73
CA GLU A 41 10.89 0.22 -10.49
C GLU A 41 11.47 1.61 -10.81
N LEU A 42 12.58 1.95 -10.20
CA LEU A 42 13.30 3.19 -10.46
C LEU A 42 14.12 3.14 -11.76
N ASN A 43 14.19 1.99 -12.44
CA ASN A 43 14.95 1.80 -13.67
C ASN A 43 14.10 2.12 -14.90
N VAL A 44 14.67 2.84 -15.85
CA VAL A 44 14.11 3.06 -17.18
C VAL A 44 15.03 2.49 -18.25
N ASP A 45 14.51 1.57 -19.04
CA ASP A 45 15.15 1.11 -20.27
C ASP A 45 14.59 1.95 -21.42
N VAL A 46 15.49 2.54 -22.20
CA VAL A 46 15.15 3.39 -23.36
C VAL A 46 15.55 2.66 -24.62
N GLN A 47 14.65 2.64 -25.60
CA GLN A 47 14.93 2.16 -26.95
C GLN A 47 14.63 3.27 -27.95
N ALA A 48 15.65 3.70 -28.69
CA ALA A 48 15.57 4.67 -29.76
C ALA A 48 15.87 4.03 -31.11
N SER A 49 15.19 4.53 -32.15
CA SER A 49 15.51 4.19 -33.55
C SER A 49 15.27 5.39 -34.46
N ALA A 50 16.12 5.57 -35.46
CA ALA A 50 15.96 6.61 -36.48
C ALA A 50 16.61 6.15 -37.79
N GLU A 51 16.09 6.62 -38.92
CA GLU A 51 16.71 6.43 -40.22
C GLU A 51 17.96 7.31 -40.34
N ASN A 52 19.03 6.80 -40.94
CA ASN A 52 20.32 7.47 -41.14
C ASN A 52 21.02 7.90 -39.83
N ALA A 53 20.69 7.27 -38.69
CA ALA A 53 21.44 7.45 -37.47
C ALA A 53 22.64 6.49 -37.42
N ASN A 54 23.78 7.01 -36.98
CA ASN A 54 25.00 6.21 -36.77
C ASN A 54 25.16 5.81 -35.31
N PHE A 55 24.65 6.61 -34.40
CA PHE A 55 24.63 6.35 -32.95
C PHE A 55 23.61 7.24 -32.25
N TYR A 56 23.40 6.99 -30.97
CA TYR A 56 22.44 7.72 -30.13
C TYR A 56 23.12 8.24 -28.87
N SER A 57 22.54 9.30 -28.28
CA SER A 57 22.90 9.75 -26.96
C SER A 57 21.64 10.09 -26.16
N PHE A 58 21.70 9.76 -24.89
CA PHE A 58 20.61 9.93 -23.93
C PHE A 58 21.09 10.80 -22.77
N PHE A 59 20.20 11.70 -22.31
CA PHE A 59 20.42 12.55 -21.14
C PHE A 59 19.27 12.34 -20.21
N PHE A 60 19.54 11.81 -19.03
CA PHE A 60 18.58 11.59 -17.96
C PHE A 60 18.74 12.70 -16.93
N TYR A 61 17.69 13.48 -16.68
CA TYR A 61 17.73 14.64 -15.80
C TYR A 61 17.10 14.33 -14.45
N GLU A 62 17.87 14.56 -13.36
CA GLU A 62 17.39 14.58 -11.97
C GLU A 62 17.57 15.98 -11.42
N GLY A 63 16.50 16.77 -11.40
CA GLY A 63 16.55 18.20 -11.05
C GLY A 63 17.43 18.99 -12.02
N THR A 64 18.55 19.53 -11.54
CA THR A 64 19.53 20.28 -12.34
C THR A 64 20.65 19.41 -12.92
N ASP A 65 20.81 18.22 -12.42
CA ASP A 65 21.87 17.28 -12.82
C ASP A 65 21.40 16.42 -13.99
N SER A 66 22.34 15.97 -14.80
CA SER A 66 22.04 15.04 -15.90
C SER A 66 23.13 14.00 -16.08
N THR A 67 22.70 12.76 -16.28
CA THR A 67 23.57 11.65 -16.67
C THR A 67 23.52 11.44 -18.18
N PHE A 68 24.69 11.31 -18.81
CA PHE A 68 24.85 11.10 -20.23
C PHE A 68 25.22 9.64 -20.54
N VAL A 69 24.53 9.06 -21.53
CA VAL A 69 24.82 7.72 -22.05
C VAL A 69 24.89 7.78 -23.57
N GLU A 70 25.97 7.25 -24.16
CA GLU A 70 26.10 7.06 -25.62
C GLU A 70 25.86 5.58 -25.97
N SER A 71 25.16 5.35 -27.08
CA SER A 71 24.75 4.02 -27.52
C SER A 71 24.87 3.89 -29.03
N GLN A 72 25.42 2.77 -29.51
CA GLN A 72 25.52 2.47 -30.95
C GLN A 72 24.26 1.80 -31.50
N ASP A 73 23.50 1.14 -30.64
CA ASP A 73 22.32 0.34 -30.99
C ASP A 73 21.00 0.97 -30.58
N GLY A 74 21.07 2.16 -29.98
CA GLY A 74 19.87 2.89 -29.52
C GLY A 74 19.28 2.39 -28.21
N LEU A 75 20.01 1.57 -27.46
CA LEU A 75 19.58 1.07 -26.16
C LEU A 75 20.33 1.78 -25.03
N ALA A 76 19.62 2.20 -24.01
CA ALA A 76 20.19 2.74 -22.79
C ALA A 76 19.34 2.35 -21.57
N SER A 77 19.96 2.33 -20.41
CA SER A 77 19.29 2.07 -19.15
C SER A 77 19.80 3.07 -18.12
N PHE A 78 18.88 3.55 -17.27
CA PHE A 78 19.19 4.48 -16.18
C PHE A 78 18.29 4.20 -14.98
N THR A 79 18.85 4.28 -13.78
CA THR A 79 18.10 4.14 -12.53
C THR A 79 18.01 5.49 -11.86
N PHE A 80 16.79 6.02 -11.70
CA PHE A 80 16.52 7.25 -10.98
C PHE A 80 16.62 7.01 -9.47
N SER A 81 16.91 8.08 -8.72
CA SER A 81 17.06 7.98 -7.27
C SER A 81 15.72 7.91 -6.52
N GLU A 82 14.64 8.42 -7.12
CA GLU A 82 13.31 8.51 -6.52
C GLU A 82 12.23 8.37 -7.59
N THR A 83 10.98 8.20 -7.15
CA THR A 83 9.79 8.28 -8.03
C THR A 83 9.51 9.72 -8.44
N GLY A 84 8.96 9.94 -9.62
CA GLY A 84 8.63 11.27 -10.12
C GLY A 84 8.53 11.37 -11.63
N ALA A 85 8.27 12.57 -12.11
CA ALA A 85 8.28 12.90 -13.53
C ALA A 85 9.66 13.43 -13.93
N TYR A 86 10.35 12.72 -14.80
CA TYR A 86 11.72 13.03 -15.22
C TYR A 86 11.80 13.34 -16.70
N ILE A 87 12.68 14.27 -17.05
CA ILE A 87 12.97 14.58 -18.45
C ILE A 87 14.05 13.64 -18.97
N VAL A 88 13.78 13.00 -20.10
CA VAL A 88 14.76 12.25 -20.88
C VAL A 88 14.88 12.89 -22.27
N LYS A 89 16.09 13.28 -22.61
CA LYS A 89 16.40 13.84 -23.92
C LYS A 89 17.19 12.83 -24.76
N THR A 90 16.71 12.52 -25.93
CA THR A 90 17.31 11.55 -26.88
C THR A 90 17.77 12.25 -28.12
N ARG A 91 19.01 11.98 -28.55
CA ARG A 91 19.57 12.42 -29.83
C ARG A 91 19.87 11.22 -30.72
N ALA A 92 19.50 11.32 -31.98
CA ALA A 92 19.97 10.43 -33.03
C ALA A 92 20.97 11.20 -33.90
N HIS A 93 22.17 10.65 -34.07
CA HIS A 93 23.33 11.33 -34.66
C HIS A 93 23.71 10.75 -36.02
N ALA A 94 23.89 11.62 -37.00
CA ALA A 94 24.64 11.32 -38.23
C ALA A 94 26.13 11.53 -37.99
N THR A 95 26.51 12.59 -37.28
CA THR A 95 27.85 12.89 -36.76
C THR A 95 27.73 13.44 -35.35
N TYR A 96 28.82 13.67 -34.65
CA TYR A 96 28.80 14.30 -33.32
C TYR A 96 28.09 15.64 -33.28
N TYR A 97 28.09 16.40 -34.40
CA TYR A 97 27.53 17.72 -34.48
C TYR A 97 26.20 17.78 -35.25
N ASP A 98 25.89 16.75 -36.03
CA ASP A 98 24.71 16.67 -36.87
C ASP A 98 23.77 15.62 -36.32
N TYR A 99 22.70 16.06 -35.65
CA TYR A 99 21.72 15.20 -34.98
C TYR A 99 20.32 15.80 -35.02
N ILE A 100 19.35 14.96 -34.77
CA ILE A 100 17.99 15.36 -34.36
C ILE A 100 17.77 15.02 -32.90
N GLU A 101 16.94 15.79 -32.21
CA GLU A 101 16.71 15.65 -30.77
C GLU A 101 15.21 15.53 -30.48
N ARG A 102 14.88 14.71 -29.50
CA ARG A 102 13.56 14.59 -28.92
C ARG A 102 13.66 14.67 -27.39
N THR A 103 12.69 15.35 -26.78
CA THR A 103 12.56 15.43 -25.33
C THR A 103 11.24 14.82 -24.91
N ASP A 104 11.29 13.91 -23.94
CA ASP A 104 10.15 13.20 -23.39
C ASP A 104 10.11 13.39 -21.88
N THR A 105 8.92 13.29 -21.30
CA THR A 105 8.75 13.14 -19.86
C THR A 105 8.42 11.69 -19.57
N VAL A 106 9.17 11.08 -18.66
CA VAL A 106 8.96 9.72 -18.21
C VAL A 106 8.49 9.76 -16.78
N GLU A 107 7.35 9.15 -16.51
CA GLU A 107 6.83 8.96 -15.16
C GLU A 107 7.49 7.73 -14.57
N ILE A 108 8.37 7.93 -13.59
CA ILE A 108 8.91 6.88 -12.75
C ILE A 108 7.95 6.73 -11.60
N THR A 109 7.07 5.76 -11.72
CA THR A 109 6.18 5.36 -10.64
C THR A 109 6.83 4.21 -9.91
N ASP A 110 6.79 4.21 -8.61
CA ASP A 110 7.04 2.99 -7.86
C ASP A 110 6.05 1.94 -8.39
N PRO A 111 6.51 0.80 -8.94
CA PRO A 111 5.59 -0.23 -9.43
C PRO A 111 4.74 -0.79 -8.31
N GLY A 112 4.88 -0.24 -7.11
CA GLY A 112 4.40 -0.82 -5.89
C GLY A 112 5.14 -2.14 -5.62
N PHE A 113 5.31 -2.47 -4.39
CA PHE A 113 5.82 -3.77 -3.98
C PHE A 113 5.09 -4.88 -4.76
N THR A 114 5.76 -5.46 -5.76
CA THR A 114 5.25 -6.60 -6.56
C THR A 114 5.65 -7.92 -5.93
N GLY A 115 6.30 -7.86 -4.76
CA GLY A 115 6.76 -9.00 -4.01
C GLY A 115 5.62 -9.74 -3.31
N GLY A 116 5.88 -10.99 -2.99
CA GLY A 116 5.05 -11.80 -2.11
C GLY A 116 5.08 -11.28 -0.66
N ILE A 117 4.51 -12.05 0.26
CA ILE A 117 4.55 -11.74 1.70
C ILE A 117 6.01 -11.54 2.13
N PRO A 118 6.35 -10.42 2.81
CA PRO A 118 7.71 -10.20 3.30
C PRO A 118 8.13 -11.24 4.33
N THR A 119 9.42 -11.45 4.51
CA THR A 119 9.95 -12.37 5.53
C THR A 119 10.70 -11.65 6.65
N THR A 120 10.85 -10.33 6.53
CA THR A 120 11.56 -9.45 7.47
C THR A 120 10.60 -8.50 8.17
N GLY A 121 11.10 -7.73 9.11
CA GLY A 121 10.36 -6.70 9.81
C GLY A 121 10.44 -6.82 11.33
N TYR A 122 9.73 -5.93 12.02
CA TYR A 122 9.71 -5.88 13.47
C TYR A 122 8.97 -7.09 14.07
N SER A 123 9.37 -7.50 15.27
CA SER A 123 8.70 -8.57 16.03
C SER A 123 8.75 -8.29 17.52
N THR A 124 7.77 -8.80 18.26
CA THR A 124 7.69 -8.70 19.71
C THR A 124 7.91 -10.06 20.39
N PRO A 125 8.38 -10.07 21.68
CA PRO A 125 8.65 -11.29 22.39
C PRO A 125 7.37 -12.06 22.74
N MET A 126 7.53 -13.36 23.04
CA MET A 126 6.45 -14.24 23.52
C MET A 126 6.10 -14.01 25.00
N SER A 127 6.73 -13.08 25.69
CA SER A 127 6.49 -12.83 27.11
C SER A 127 6.89 -11.43 27.51
N TYR A 128 6.10 -10.85 28.41
CA TYR A 128 6.40 -9.56 29.05
C TYR A 128 6.46 -9.74 30.58
N ALA A 129 7.34 -8.99 31.24
CA ALA A 129 7.45 -9.05 32.70
C ALA A 129 6.14 -8.62 33.38
N GLY A 130 5.58 -9.48 34.22
CA GLY A 130 4.35 -9.22 34.94
C GLY A 130 3.06 -9.48 34.13
N MET A 131 3.16 -10.01 32.91
CA MET A 131 2.02 -10.40 32.09
C MET A 131 2.07 -11.88 31.74
N THR A 132 0.92 -12.49 31.52
CA THR A 132 0.74 -13.86 31.06
C THR A 132 0.18 -13.85 29.65
N LEU A 133 0.75 -14.62 28.73
CA LEU A 133 0.14 -14.90 27.43
C LEU A 133 -1.13 -15.70 27.65
N VAL A 134 -2.31 -15.10 27.47
CA VAL A 134 -3.61 -15.72 27.73
C VAL A 134 -4.24 -16.28 26.47
N TRP A 135 -3.87 -15.79 25.30
CA TRP A 135 -4.30 -16.30 24.00
C TRP A 135 -3.34 -15.83 22.91
N ASN A 136 -3.16 -16.68 21.91
CA ASN A 136 -2.46 -16.33 20.68
C ASN A 136 -2.94 -17.18 19.51
N ASP A 137 -2.74 -16.69 18.31
CA ASP A 137 -2.76 -17.46 17.07
C ASP A 137 -1.52 -17.06 16.26
N GLU A 138 -0.63 -18.03 16.03
CA GLU A 138 0.63 -17.86 15.28
C GLU A 138 0.45 -18.29 13.81
N PHE A 139 -0.74 -18.71 13.42
CA PHE A 139 -1.11 -19.16 12.08
C PHE A 139 -0.17 -20.21 11.46
N ASP A 140 0.44 -21.04 12.31
CA ASP A 140 1.37 -22.12 11.91
C ASP A 140 0.69 -23.31 11.21
N GLY A 141 -0.65 -23.31 11.13
CA GLY A 141 -1.45 -24.35 10.51
C GLY A 141 -1.60 -24.23 9.00
N PHE A 142 -2.53 -25.02 8.46
CA PHE A 142 -2.93 -24.95 7.05
C PHE A 142 -4.38 -24.49 6.89
N ASP A 143 -5.10 -24.34 7.98
CA ASP A 143 -6.50 -23.91 8.03
C ASP A 143 -6.66 -22.84 9.11
N LEU A 144 -7.64 -21.99 8.93
CA LEU A 144 -8.04 -21.01 9.95
C LEU A 144 -8.51 -21.77 11.21
N SER A 145 -7.99 -21.38 12.36
CA SER A 145 -8.34 -22.05 13.62
C SER A 145 -9.83 -21.86 13.97
N SER A 146 -10.38 -22.75 14.81
CA SER A 146 -11.79 -22.67 15.25
C SER A 146 -12.08 -21.46 16.14
N ASP A 147 -11.08 -20.65 16.48
CA ASP A 147 -11.25 -19.40 17.22
C ASP A 147 -11.77 -18.24 16.33
N TRP A 148 -11.80 -18.45 15.01
CA TRP A 148 -12.26 -17.48 14.05
C TRP A 148 -13.54 -17.92 13.32
N VAL A 149 -14.39 -16.96 13.02
CA VAL A 149 -15.58 -17.09 12.17
C VAL A 149 -15.40 -16.21 10.95
N GLN A 150 -15.61 -16.79 9.76
CA GLN A 150 -15.60 -16.04 8.50
C GLN A 150 -16.98 -15.43 8.23
N GLU A 151 -17.02 -14.14 7.93
CA GLU A 151 -18.24 -13.45 7.50
C GLU A 151 -18.40 -13.52 5.98
N THR A 152 -19.64 -13.58 5.51
CA THR A 152 -19.96 -13.70 4.09
C THR A 152 -20.97 -12.63 3.68
N GLY A 153 -20.76 -12.05 2.51
CA GLY A 153 -21.68 -11.06 1.93
C GLY A 153 -21.10 -9.65 1.91
N ASN A 154 -21.97 -8.68 1.60
CA ASN A 154 -21.61 -7.26 1.60
C ASN A 154 -22.26 -6.52 2.80
N GLY A 155 -22.81 -7.25 3.77
CA GLY A 155 -23.50 -6.65 4.91
C GLY A 155 -24.70 -5.79 4.52
N SER A 156 -25.11 -4.89 5.43
CA SER A 156 -26.10 -3.85 5.13
C SER A 156 -25.38 -2.58 4.69
N TRP A 157 -25.71 -2.07 3.52
CA TRP A 157 -25.14 -0.83 2.96
C TRP A 157 -23.59 -0.85 2.87
N GLY A 158 -23.00 -1.98 2.38
CA GLY A 158 -21.55 -2.14 2.35
C GLY A 158 -20.97 -1.97 3.75
N TRP A 159 -21.42 -2.81 4.68
CA TRP A 159 -21.01 -2.83 6.09
C TRP A 159 -21.17 -1.46 6.82
N GLY A 160 -22.07 -0.58 6.32
CA GLY A 160 -22.30 0.77 6.82
C GLY A 160 -21.41 1.85 6.18
N ASN A 161 -20.45 1.48 5.36
CA ASN A 161 -19.43 2.36 4.78
C ASN A 161 -19.50 2.49 3.26
N ASN A 162 -20.51 1.91 2.60
CA ASN A 162 -20.60 1.79 1.12
C ASN A 162 -19.38 1.03 0.54
N GLU A 163 -18.87 0.02 1.25
CA GLU A 163 -17.82 -0.89 0.78
C GLU A 163 -18.31 -1.68 -0.45
N LEU A 164 -17.39 -1.99 -1.37
CA LEU A 164 -17.72 -2.49 -2.71
C LEU A 164 -17.47 -3.99 -2.87
N GLU A 165 -16.79 -4.64 -1.91
CA GLU A 165 -16.48 -6.06 -1.97
C GLU A 165 -17.64 -6.94 -1.47
N TYR A 166 -17.59 -8.20 -1.87
CA TYR A 166 -18.30 -9.30 -1.26
C TYR A 166 -17.33 -10.15 -0.46
N TYR A 167 -17.50 -10.24 0.86
CA TYR A 167 -16.65 -11.10 1.70
C TYR A 167 -17.00 -12.56 1.52
N ARG A 168 -15.96 -13.39 1.40
CA ARG A 168 -16.06 -14.84 1.21
C ARG A 168 -14.90 -15.57 1.89
N ALA A 169 -15.18 -16.82 2.27
CA ALA A 169 -14.19 -17.69 2.90
C ALA A 169 -12.96 -17.95 2.02
N GLU A 170 -13.15 -18.07 0.70
CA GLU A 170 -12.09 -18.38 -0.25
C GLU A 170 -11.05 -17.26 -0.45
N ASN A 171 -11.29 -16.10 0.14
CA ASN A 171 -10.34 -15.00 0.20
C ASN A 171 -9.49 -15.01 1.50
N THR A 172 -9.71 -16.00 2.38
CA THR A 172 -8.88 -16.28 3.56
C THR A 172 -8.09 -17.56 3.33
N THR A 173 -6.79 -17.52 3.53
CA THR A 173 -5.94 -18.71 3.58
C THR A 173 -5.00 -18.65 4.78
N VAL A 174 -4.60 -19.83 5.29
CA VAL A 174 -3.51 -19.95 6.25
C VAL A 174 -2.46 -20.83 5.59
N SER A 175 -1.31 -20.24 5.28
CA SER A 175 -0.20 -20.97 4.67
C SER A 175 1.12 -20.23 4.94
N ASP A 176 2.21 -20.97 4.90
CA ASP A 176 3.57 -20.45 5.07
C ASP A 176 3.78 -19.71 6.42
N GLY A 177 2.97 -20.05 7.44
CA GLY A 177 3.00 -19.41 8.75
C GLY A 177 2.25 -18.08 8.83
N TYR A 178 1.35 -17.80 7.90
CA TYR A 178 0.60 -16.54 7.86
C TYR A 178 -0.89 -16.77 7.62
N LEU A 179 -1.72 -16.00 8.31
CA LEU A 179 -3.07 -15.69 7.87
C LEU A 179 -2.99 -14.71 6.69
N GLN A 180 -3.66 -15.01 5.60
CA GLN A 180 -3.70 -14.18 4.41
C GLN A 180 -5.15 -13.79 4.08
N ILE A 181 -5.44 -12.50 4.10
CA ILE A 181 -6.72 -11.94 3.65
C ILE A 181 -6.47 -11.24 2.32
N THR A 182 -7.03 -11.78 1.23
CA THR A 182 -6.74 -11.31 -0.14
C THR A 182 -7.95 -10.62 -0.76
N ALA A 183 -7.81 -9.33 -1.04
CA ALA A 183 -8.73 -8.56 -1.86
C ALA A 183 -8.46 -8.80 -3.34
N LYS A 184 -9.50 -9.07 -4.13
CA LYS A 184 -9.42 -9.39 -5.56
C LYS A 184 -10.41 -8.55 -6.37
N GLN A 185 -10.01 -8.20 -7.57
CA GLN A 185 -10.92 -7.71 -8.59
C GLN A 185 -11.49 -8.90 -9.37
N GLU A 186 -12.60 -9.40 -8.92
CA GLU A 186 -13.33 -10.50 -9.55
C GLU A 186 -14.84 -10.34 -9.34
N ALA A 187 -15.63 -10.76 -10.32
CA ALA A 187 -17.09 -10.70 -10.23
C ALA A 187 -17.63 -11.87 -9.40
N PHE A 188 -18.36 -11.56 -8.34
CA PHE A 188 -19.03 -12.56 -7.51
C PHE A 188 -20.27 -11.96 -6.83
N GLY A 189 -21.39 -12.69 -6.85
CA GLY A 189 -22.61 -12.30 -6.14
C GLY A 189 -23.23 -10.95 -6.56
N GLY A 190 -22.88 -10.44 -7.73
CA GLY A 190 -23.31 -9.12 -8.23
C GLY A 190 -22.34 -7.98 -7.88
N PHE A 191 -21.22 -8.28 -7.25
CA PHE A 191 -20.14 -7.35 -6.90
C PHE A 191 -18.95 -7.55 -7.82
N ASN A 192 -18.11 -6.52 -7.95
CA ASN A 192 -16.90 -6.54 -8.81
C ASN A 192 -15.61 -6.83 -8.04
N TYR A 193 -15.69 -6.90 -6.73
CA TYR A 193 -14.58 -7.18 -5.84
C TYR A 193 -14.96 -8.25 -4.82
N THR A 194 -13.99 -9.06 -4.43
CA THR A 194 -14.12 -9.99 -3.33
C THR A 194 -12.99 -9.78 -2.33
N SER A 195 -13.25 -10.08 -1.07
CA SER A 195 -12.25 -10.03 -0.01
C SER A 195 -12.66 -10.97 1.14
N SER A 196 -12.05 -10.84 2.30
CA SER A 196 -12.47 -11.57 3.48
C SER A 196 -12.51 -10.69 4.72
N ARG A 197 -13.40 -11.10 5.64
CA ARG A 197 -13.58 -10.56 6.99
C ARG A 197 -13.77 -11.72 7.94
N ILE A 198 -12.91 -11.78 8.97
CA ILE A 198 -12.94 -12.81 10.01
C ILE A 198 -13.08 -12.17 11.37
N LYS A 199 -13.66 -12.89 12.32
CA LYS A 199 -13.87 -12.38 13.69
C LYS A 199 -13.80 -13.49 14.72
N THR A 200 -13.52 -13.10 15.97
CA THR A 200 -13.54 -14.02 17.12
C THR A 200 -14.82 -13.92 17.95
N GLN A 201 -15.85 -13.23 17.47
CA GLN A 201 -17.12 -12.98 18.17
C GLN A 201 -17.77 -14.27 18.66
N GLY A 202 -18.14 -14.28 19.96
CA GLY A 202 -18.78 -15.43 20.60
C GLY A 202 -17.85 -16.61 20.92
N ILE A 203 -16.56 -16.49 20.60
CA ILE A 203 -15.54 -17.53 20.83
C ILE A 203 -14.42 -17.00 21.72
N LYS A 204 -13.81 -15.88 21.36
CA LYS A 204 -12.75 -15.21 22.13
C LYS A 204 -13.03 -13.73 22.24
N SER A 205 -12.95 -13.22 23.44
CA SER A 205 -12.98 -11.81 23.75
C SER A 205 -12.13 -11.48 24.96
N PHE A 206 -11.61 -10.27 25.02
CA PHE A 206 -10.64 -9.86 26.04
C PHE A 206 -10.97 -8.48 26.55
N LYS A 207 -10.60 -8.22 27.78
CA LYS A 207 -10.68 -6.89 28.40
C LYS A 207 -9.36 -6.57 29.06
N TYR A 208 -8.76 -5.45 28.71
CA TYR A 208 -7.47 -4.99 29.21
C TYR A 208 -6.30 -5.91 28.81
N GLY A 209 -5.10 -5.44 29.07
CA GLY A 209 -3.87 -6.14 28.78
C GLY A 209 -3.11 -5.52 27.60
N ARG A 210 -2.22 -6.29 27.04
CA ARG A 210 -1.48 -5.95 25.82
C ARG A 210 -1.91 -6.87 24.68
N VAL A 211 -2.18 -6.30 23.53
CA VAL A 211 -2.38 -7.01 22.27
C VAL A 211 -1.22 -6.66 21.35
N ASP A 212 -0.60 -7.65 20.73
CA ASP A 212 0.39 -7.48 19.67
C ASP A 212 -0.11 -8.20 18.41
N ILE A 213 -0.20 -7.48 17.29
CA ILE A 213 -0.57 -8.04 15.99
C ILE A 213 0.56 -7.71 15.03
N ARG A 214 1.22 -8.74 14.49
CA ARG A 214 2.27 -8.56 13.48
C ARG A 214 1.70 -8.79 12.10
N ALA A 215 1.74 -7.74 11.27
CA ALA A 215 1.16 -7.82 9.94
C ALA A 215 1.97 -7.01 8.90
N ALA A 216 1.88 -7.46 7.64
CA ALA A 216 2.22 -6.68 6.45
C ALA A 216 0.92 -6.30 5.74
N LEU A 217 0.79 -5.04 5.33
CA LEU A 217 -0.47 -4.48 4.88
C LEU A 217 -0.52 -4.35 3.35
N PRO A 218 -1.70 -4.53 2.73
CA PRO A 218 -1.89 -4.17 1.33
C PRO A 218 -1.79 -2.65 1.16
N TYR A 219 -1.57 -2.23 -0.06
CA TYR A 219 -1.48 -0.83 -0.48
C TYR A 219 -2.29 -0.61 -1.76
N SER A 220 -2.38 0.64 -2.23
CA SER A 220 -3.05 1.03 -3.47
C SER A 220 -4.45 1.62 -3.27
N GLN A 221 -4.84 2.52 -4.17
CA GLN A 221 -6.07 3.30 -4.07
C GLN A 221 -7.32 2.43 -3.84
N GLY A 222 -8.11 2.81 -2.84
CA GLY A 222 -9.38 2.17 -2.53
C GLY A 222 -9.28 0.88 -1.71
N LEU A 223 -8.09 0.51 -1.19
CA LEU A 223 -7.96 -0.59 -0.24
C LEU A 223 -8.01 -0.06 1.20
N TRP A 224 -8.61 -0.84 2.07
CA TRP A 224 -8.80 -0.47 3.48
C TRP A 224 -8.63 -1.70 4.39
N PRO A 225 -7.39 -2.09 4.68
CA PRO A 225 -7.12 -3.11 5.70
C PRO A 225 -7.39 -2.57 7.09
N ALA A 226 -7.95 -3.43 7.95
CA ALA A 226 -8.21 -3.12 9.35
C ALA A 226 -7.95 -4.33 10.27
N LEU A 227 -7.33 -4.03 11.42
CA LEU A 227 -7.14 -4.90 12.56
C LEU A 227 -7.81 -4.20 13.74
N TRP A 228 -8.98 -4.66 14.16
CA TRP A 228 -9.85 -3.91 15.05
C TRP A 228 -10.69 -4.81 15.96
N MET A 229 -11.43 -4.19 16.87
CA MET A 229 -12.24 -4.88 17.87
C MET A 229 -13.59 -4.20 18.06
N LEU A 230 -14.63 -4.99 18.36
CA LEU A 230 -15.93 -4.50 18.81
C LEU A 230 -16.29 -5.08 20.20
N GLY A 231 -17.05 -4.31 20.96
CA GLY A 231 -17.57 -4.76 22.25
C GLY A 231 -18.47 -5.97 22.12
N ASP A 232 -18.33 -6.92 23.07
CA ASP A 232 -19.05 -8.19 23.07
C ASP A 232 -20.58 -8.04 23.16
N ASP A 233 -21.05 -6.89 23.65
CA ASP A 233 -22.46 -6.55 23.78
C ASP A 233 -23.09 -5.92 22.53
N ILE A 234 -22.40 -5.94 21.37
CA ILE A 234 -22.89 -5.39 20.09
C ILE A 234 -24.32 -5.84 19.75
N GLY A 235 -24.69 -7.05 20.14
CA GLY A 235 -26.04 -7.59 19.91
C GLY A 235 -27.15 -6.89 20.69
N THR A 236 -26.83 -6.14 21.75
CA THR A 236 -27.77 -5.43 22.63
C THR A 236 -27.54 -3.93 22.64
N ALA A 237 -26.29 -3.47 22.73
CA ALA A 237 -25.95 -2.05 22.75
C ALA A 237 -26.00 -1.39 21.38
N SER A 238 -25.80 -2.19 20.31
CA SER A 238 -25.60 -1.71 18.94
C SER A 238 -24.39 -0.77 18.80
N TRP A 239 -23.95 -0.53 17.57
CA TRP A 239 -22.92 0.46 17.29
C TRP A 239 -23.50 1.90 17.33
N PRO A 240 -22.79 2.90 17.86
CA PRO A 240 -21.46 2.85 18.50
C PRO A 240 -21.52 2.57 20.02
N GLY A 241 -22.66 2.26 20.59
CA GLY A 241 -22.83 2.03 22.04
C GLY A 241 -22.13 0.78 22.57
N CYS A 242 -21.71 -0.15 21.72
CA CYS A 242 -20.86 -1.28 22.12
C CYS A 242 -19.38 -0.90 22.26
N GLY A 243 -18.99 0.27 21.74
CA GLY A 243 -17.58 0.65 21.59
C GLY A 243 -16.87 -0.06 20.45
N GLU A 244 -15.89 0.62 19.85
CA GLU A 244 -15.00 0.10 18.80
C GLU A 244 -13.57 0.56 19.06
N ILE A 245 -12.61 -0.32 18.85
CA ILE A 245 -11.18 -0.05 18.99
C ILE A 245 -10.50 -0.46 17.69
N ASP A 246 -10.11 0.52 16.89
CA ASP A 246 -9.35 0.29 15.67
C ASP A 246 -7.87 0.30 16.02
N ILE A 247 -7.28 -0.89 16.20
CA ILE A 247 -5.86 -1.02 16.56
C ILE A 247 -5.00 -0.51 15.42
N MET A 248 -5.39 -0.82 14.19
CA MET A 248 -4.76 -0.37 12.98
C MET A 248 -5.76 -0.31 11.83
N GLU A 249 -5.83 0.83 11.18
CA GLU A 249 -6.47 1.01 9.88
C GLU A 249 -5.50 1.70 8.93
N LEU A 250 -5.57 1.37 7.64
CA LEU A 250 -4.87 2.09 6.57
C LEU A 250 -5.83 2.32 5.42
N ILE A 251 -5.79 3.50 4.81
CA ILE A 251 -6.45 3.76 3.54
C ILE A 251 -5.41 3.78 2.43
N GLY A 252 -5.56 2.89 1.45
CA GLY A 252 -4.65 2.81 0.33
C GLY A 252 -4.77 4.01 -0.61
N GLY A 253 -3.66 4.37 -1.26
CA GLY A 253 -3.60 5.45 -2.23
C GLY A 253 -2.28 6.20 -2.22
N SER A 254 -2.13 7.14 -3.14
CA SER A 254 -0.89 7.89 -3.32
C SER A 254 -0.54 8.83 -2.15
N GLY A 255 0.69 9.26 -2.10
CA GLY A 255 1.19 10.22 -1.12
C GLY A 255 1.43 9.62 0.25
N TYR A 256 0.70 10.07 1.26
CA TYR A 256 0.83 9.58 2.63
C TYR A 256 -0.07 8.37 2.93
N ASN A 257 -1.06 8.08 2.11
CA ASN A 257 -2.09 7.09 2.41
C ASN A 257 -1.50 5.69 2.63
N ASP A 258 -0.76 5.14 1.68
CA ASP A 258 -0.14 3.81 1.78
C ASP A 258 0.95 3.70 2.88
N ARG A 259 1.26 4.80 3.56
CA ARG A 259 2.31 4.91 4.57
C ARG A 259 1.83 5.40 5.92
N THR A 260 0.53 5.59 6.08
CA THR A 260 -0.07 6.15 7.29
C THR A 260 -1.12 5.21 7.84
N ILE A 261 -0.92 4.76 9.06
CA ILE A 261 -1.91 4.00 9.82
C ILE A 261 -2.60 4.89 10.83
N TYR A 262 -3.81 4.49 11.18
CA TYR A 262 -4.65 5.18 12.16
C TYR A 262 -5.00 4.22 13.30
N GLY A 263 -5.03 4.74 14.53
CA GLY A 263 -5.58 4.07 15.70
C GLY A 263 -6.69 4.94 16.27
N THR A 264 -7.90 4.38 16.42
CA THR A 264 -9.10 5.15 16.73
C THR A 264 -9.96 4.43 17.77
N LEU A 265 -10.68 5.21 18.59
CA LEU A 265 -11.79 4.72 19.40
C LEU A 265 -13.09 5.34 18.91
N HIS A 266 -14.16 4.55 18.86
CA HIS A 266 -15.51 5.03 18.61
C HIS A 266 -16.45 4.60 19.73
N TRP A 267 -17.30 5.55 20.21
CA TRP A 267 -18.22 5.30 21.30
C TRP A 267 -19.49 6.16 21.19
N LEU A 268 -20.43 5.94 22.10
CA LEU A 268 -21.66 6.73 22.18
C LEU A 268 -21.54 7.78 23.28
N ASP A 269 -21.34 9.03 22.91
CA ASP A 269 -21.35 10.15 23.87
C ASP A 269 -22.66 10.90 23.80
N ASN A 270 -23.41 10.92 24.92
CA ASN A 270 -24.70 11.61 25.05
C ASN A 270 -25.70 11.33 23.91
N GLY A 271 -25.73 10.06 23.44
CA GLY A 271 -26.61 9.62 22.37
C GLY A 271 -26.12 9.97 20.96
N THR A 272 -24.89 10.45 20.83
CA THR A 272 -24.25 10.78 19.55
C THR A 272 -22.96 9.99 19.38
N HIS A 273 -22.68 9.54 18.16
CA HIS A 273 -21.39 8.94 17.84
C HIS A 273 -20.26 9.93 18.07
N ALA A 274 -19.29 9.51 18.83
CA ALA A 274 -18.04 10.22 19.08
C ALA A 274 -16.84 9.35 18.70
N SER A 275 -15.73 9.97 18.32
CA SER A 275 -14.49 9.27 18.02
C SER A 275 -13.28 10.11 18.39
N ALA A 276 -12.16 9.43 18.71
CA ALA A 276 -10.87 10.05 18.91
C ALA A 276 -9.78 9.12 18.37
N GLY A 277 -8.87 9.66 17.59
CA GLY A 277 -7.80 8.89 16.97
C GLY A 277 -6.57 9.74 16.67
N ASN A 278 -5.49 9.05 16.34
CA ASN A 278 -4.27 9.65 15.83
C ASN A 278 -3.61 8.69 14.82
N ASN A 279 -2.53 9.12 14.20
CA ASN A 279 -1.88 8.36 13.15
C ASN A 279 -0.38 8.19 13.36
N SER A 280 0.20 7.27 12.61
CA SER A 280 1.64 7.05 12.53
C SER A 280 2.04 6.79 11.10
N THR A 281 3.00 7.57 10.60
CA THR A 281 3.48 7.51 9.21
C THR A 281 4.90 6.96 9.16
N ILE A 282 5.17 6.02 8.25
CA ILE A 282 6.52 5.55 7.95
C ILE A 282 7.22 6.47 6.94
N PRO A 283 8.57 6.42 6.82
CA PRO A 283 9.33 7.29 5.93
C PRO A 283 8.87 7.23 4.47
N SER A 284 9.16 8.28 3.71
CA SER A 284 8.94 8.30 2.27
C SER A 284 9.80 7.23 1.59
N GLY A 285 9.23 6.58 0.57
CA GLY A 285 9.90 5.50 -0.17
C GLY A 285 9.81 4.13 0.49
N THR A 286 8.99 3.96 1.56
CA THR A 286 8.70 2.66 2.18
C THR A 286 7.20 2.41 2.24
N LEU A 287 6.78 1.15 2.22
CA LEU A 287 5.38 0.73 2.35
C LEU A 287 5.23 -0.28 3.49
N TYR A 288 4.06 -0.29 4.12
CA TYR A 288 3.71 -1.33 5.10
C TYR A 288 3.60 -2.74 4.47
N ALA A 289 3.69 -2.85 3.16
CA ALA A 289 3.74 -4.10 2.42
C ALA A 289 5.13 -4.75 2.37
N GLU A 290 6.21 -3.96 2.55
CA GLU A 290 7.60 -4.40 2.32
C GLU A 290 8.20 -5.12 3.51
N GLU A 291 7.69 -4.84 4.72
CA GLU A 291 8.13 -5.45 5.97
C GLU A 291 6.94 -5.72 6.89
N PHE A 292 7.09 -6.69 7.78
CA PHE A 292 6.16 -6.85 8.88
C PHE A 292 6.36 -5.78 9.94
N HIS A 293 5.25 -5.22 10.39
CA HIS A 293 5.18 -4.30 11.53
C HIS A 293 4.34 -4.90 12.65
N VAL A 294 4.57 -4.45 13.88
CA VAL A 294 3.72 -4.84 15.02
C VAL A 294 2.84 -3.67 15.42
N PHE A 295 1.55 -3.90 15.33
CA PHE A 295 0.52 -2.98 15.79
C PHE A 295 0.06 -3.43 17.17
N SER A 296 0.31 -2.60 18.19
CA SER A 296 0.05 -2.97 19.57
C SER A 296 -0.97 -2.07 20.22
N LEU A 297 -1.78 -2.68 21.09
CA LEU A 297 -2.67 -2.01 22.02
C LEU A 297 -2.20 -2.29 23.44
N ILE A 298 -2.06 -1.25 24.28
CA ILE A 298 -1.89 -1.39 25.74
C ILE A 298 -3.11 -0.75 26.36
N TRP A 299 -3.90 -1.56 27.04
CA TRP A 299 -5.22 -1.18 27.54
C TRP A 299 -5.37 -1.55 29.01
N ASP A 300 -5.70 -0.57 29.84
CA ASP A 300 -6.00 -0.73 31.24
C ASP A 300 -7.26 0.07 31.64
N GLN A 301 -7.55 0.17 32.94
CA GLN A 301 -8.70 0.94 33.43
C GLN A 301 -8.54 2.46 33.22
N GLY A 302 -7.35 2.94 32.98
CA GLY A 302 -7.04 4.37 32.87
C GLY A 302 -6.93 4.86 31.44
N SER A 303 -6.38 4.03 30.57
CA SER A 303 -6.08 4.46 29.20
C SER A 303 -6.00 3.32 28.20
N ILE A 304 -6.10 3.70 26.93
CA ILE A 304 -5.79 2.87 25.77
C ILE A 304 -4.66 3.54 25.01
N LYS A 305 -3.57 2.80 24.78
CA LYS A 305 -2.38 3.26 24.06
C LYS A 305 -2.21 2.48 22.79
N PHE A 306 -1.89 3.17 21.71
CA PHE A 306 -1.61 2.61 20.38
C PHE A 306 -0.13 2.73 20.09
N LEU A 307 0.48 1.61 19.68
CA LEU A 307 1.90 1.56 19.35
C LEU A 307 2.09 0.94 17.96
N ARG A 308 3.12 1.41 17.26
CA ARG A 308 3.69 0.75 16.08
C ARG A 308 5.14 0.42 16.39
N ASP A 309 5.52 -0.85 16.25
CA ASP A 309 6.89 -1.32 16.51
C ASP A 309 7.41 -0.89 17.90
N ASP A 310 6.56 -1.05 18.93
CA ASP A 310 6.77 -0.60 20.30
C ASP A 310 6.94 0.93 20.49
N VAL A 311 6.71 1.72 19.45
CA VAL A 311 6.71 3.19 19.55
C VAL A 311 5.27 3.69 19.71
N GLN A 312 4.95 4.23 20.89
CA GLN A 312 3.63 4.81 21.16
C GLN A 312 3.42 6.05 20.30
N TYR A 313 2.29 6.10 19.56
CA TYR A 313 1.90 7.26 18.78
C TYR A 313 0.58 7.89 19.23
N HIS A 314 -0.21 7.18 20.05
CA HIS A 314 -1.45 7.70 20.58
C HIS A 314 -1.75 7.15 21.97
N GLU A 315 -2.48 7.93 22.78
CA GLU A 315 -3.04 7.52 24.08
C GLU A 315 -4.34 8.27 24.34
N ILE A 316 -5.35 7.55 24.77
CA ILE A 316 -6.64 8.10 25.14
C ILE A 316 -6.91 7.72 26.60
N ASN A 317 -7.17 8.72 27.45
CA ASN A 317 -7.63 8.50 28.81
C ASN A 317 -9.11 8.10 28.75
N ILE A 318 -9.44 6.92 29.31
CA ILE A 318 -10.79 6.34 29.30
C ILE A 318 -11.44 6.33 30.68
N THR A 319 -10.99 7.17 31.63
CA THR A 319 -11.55 7.25 32.99
C THR A 319 -12.85 8.06 33.07
N GLY A 320 -13.21 8.78 32.01
CA GLY A 320 -14.43 9.57 31.93
C GLY A 320 -15.69 8.69 31.85
N ALA A 321 -16.82 9.22 32.31
CA ALA A 321 -18.08 8.49 32.30
C ALA A 321 -18.60 8.21 30.87
N GLU A 322 -18.12 8.96 29.89
CA GLU A 322 -18.40 8.80 28.46
C GLU A 322 -17.71 7.58 27.82
N PHE A 323 -16.75 6.94 28.50
CA PHE A 323 -15.97 5.83 28.00
C PHE A 323 -16.35 4.48 28.62
N THR A 324 -17.57 4.32 29.10
CA THR A 324 -18.03 3.11 29.80
C THR A 324 -17.93 1.86 28.92
N GLU A 325 -18.06 2.02 27.61
CA GLU A 325 -17.95 0.95 26.61
C GLU A 325 -16.57 0.27 26.64
N PHE A 326 -15.52 1.02 26.96
CA PHE A 326 -14.15 0.48 26.98
C PHE A 326 -13.78 -0.25 28.28
N HIS A 327 -14.76 -0.60 29.11
CA HIS A 327 -14.58 -1.35 30.34
C HIS A 327 -15.25 -2.73 30.32
N GLN A 328 -15.47 -3.27 29.12
CA GLN A 328 -16.01 -4.60 28.87
C GLN A 328 -15.09 -5.45 27.97
N ASN A 329 -15.50 -6.66 27.61
CA ASN A 329 -14.79 -7.49 26.69
C ASN A 329 -15.00 -7.02 25.23
N PHE A 330 -13.96 -7.16 24.42
CA PHE A 330 -13.96 -6.91 22.99
C PHE A 330 -13.47 -8.12 22.23
N PHE A 331 -14.05 -8.40 21.07
CA PHE A 331 -13.61 -9.44 20.16
C PHE A 331 -12.91 -8.84 18.94
N PHE A 332 -12.00 -9.59 18.32
CA PHE A 332 -11.26 -9.16 17.13
C PHE A 332 -12.07 -9.27 15.85
N ILE A 333 -11.79 -8.36 14.93
CA ILE A 333 -12.22 -8.38 13.53
C ILE A 333 -11.02 -8.00 12.65
N PHE A 334 -10.71 -8.84 11.65
CA PHE A 334 -9.68 -8.57 10.66
C PHE A 334 -10.29 -8.61 9.27
N ASN A 335 -10.05 -7.60 8.46
CA ASN A 335 -10.55 -7.53 7.09
C ASN A 335 -9.69 -6.66 6.19
N VAL A 336 -9.89 -6.83 4.88
CA VAL A 336 -9.46 -5.85 3.87
C VAL A 336 -10.72 -5.42 3.13
N ALA A 337 -11.21 -4.22 3.39
CA ALA A 337 -12.31 -3.64 2.64
C ALA A 337 -11.82 -3.10 1.28
N VAL A 338 -12.71 -3.00 0.32
CA VAL A 338 -12.46 -2.44 -1.01
C VAL A 338 -13.45 -1.33 -1.28
N GLY A 339 -12.97 -0.13 -1.52
CA GLY A 339 -13.81 1.05 -1.62
C GLY A 339 -14.39 1.47 -0.28
N GLY A 340 -15.33 2.37 -0.32
CA GLY A 340 -16.02 2.89 0.85
C GLY A 340 -15.93 4.41 0.97
N ASN A 341 -16.58 4.93 2.00
CA ASN A 341 -16.67 6.39 2.21
C ASN A 341 -15.32 7.05 2.49
N TRP A 342 -14.40 6.34 3.12
CA TRP A 342 -13.12 6.89 3.55
C TRP A 342 -12.01 6.68 2.51
N PRO A 343 -11.68 5.46 2.05
CA PRO A 343 -10.63 5.27 1.06
C PRO A 343 -11.03 5.72 -0.36
N GLY A 344 -12.31 5.94 -0.61
CA GLY A 344 -12.84 6.12 -1.96
C GLY A 344 -12.83 4.81 -2.76
N SER A 345 -13.18 4.88 -4.03
CA SER A 345 -13.22 3.70 -4.89
C SER A 345 -11.84 3.36 -5.46
N PRO A 346 -11.58 2.08 -5.76
CA PRO A 346 -10.48 1.70 -6.64
C PRO A 346 -10.55 2.44 -7.98
N ASP A 347 -9.39 2.71 -8.58
CA ASP A 347 -9.26 3.37 -9.88
C ASP A 347 -8.23 2.64 -10.77
N ASN A 348 -7.75 3.29 -11.84
CA ASN A 348 -6.80 2.70 -12.76
C ASN A 348 -5.37 2.55 -12.18
N THR A 349 -5.10 3.10 -11.00
CA THR A 349 -3.84 2.92 -10.27
C THR A 349 -3.91 1.76 -9.28
N THR A 350 -5.12 1.24 -8.99
CA THR A 350 -5.31 0.16 -8.04
C THR A 350 -4.77 -1.16 -8.59
N ILE A 351 -3.94 -1.82 -7.80
CA ILE A 351 -3.34 -3.11 -8.15
C ILE A 351 -4.08 -4.22 -7.41
N PHE A 352 -4.50 -5.25 -8.16
CA PHE A 352 -5.09 -6.47 -7.61
C PHE A 352 -4.39 -7.73 -8.15
N PRO A 353 -4.34 -8.85 -7.39
CA PRO A 353 -4.80 -8.98 -5.99
C PRO A 353 -3.86 -8.29 -5.01
N GLN A 354 -4.39 -7.93 -3.83
CA GLN A 354 -3.62 -7.40 -2.71
C GLN A 354 -3.93 -8.20 -1.44
N THR A 355 -2.92 -8.46 -0.64
CA THR A 355 -3.03 -9.32 0.54
C THR A 355 -2.55 -8.62 1.81
N MET A 356 -3.36 -8.67 2.86
CA MET A 356 -2.91 -8.47 4.22
C MET A 356 -2.41 -9.81 4.76
N ALA A 357 -1.15 -9.87 5.17
CA ALA A 357 -0.57 -11.04 5.81
C ALA A 357 -0.40 -10.78 7.31
N VAL A 358 -0.98 -11.64 8.15
CA VAL A 358 -0.82 -11.57 9.61
C VAL A 358 0.01 -12.76 10.07
N ASP A 359 1.15 -12.48 10.72
CA ASP A 359 2.08 -13.48 11.24
C ASP A 359 1.59 -14.04 12.59
N TYR A 360 1.17 -13.15 13.47
CA TYR A 360 0.58 -13.54 14.73
C TYR A 360 -0.37 -12.49 15.30
N VAL A 361 -1.23 -12.95 16.20
CA VAL A 361 -1.92 -12.14 17.19
C VAL A 361 -1.69 -12.74 18.58
N ARG A 362 -1.30 -11.91 19.55
CA ARG A 362 -0.97 -12.31 20.91
C ARG A 362 -1.64 -11.40 21.91
N VAL A 363 -2.23 -11.99 22.95
CA VAL A 363 -2.90 -11.25 24.03
C VAL A 363 -2.26 -11.62 25.37
N PHE A 364 -1.80 -10.61 26.08
CA PHE A 364 -1.14 -10.72 27.39
C PHE A 364 -1.97 -9.97 28.44
N GLN A 365 -2.18 -10.63 29.61
CA GLN A 365 -2.90 -10.06 30.76
C GLN A 365 -2.14 -10.26 32.07
#